data_c53fbd63418d3dfd683d21f08775fd0d
#
_entry.id   c53fbd63418d3dfd683d21f08775fd0d
#
_cell.length_a   1.000
_cell.length_b   1.000
_cell.length_c   1.000
_cell.angle_alpha   90.00
_cell.angle_beta   90.00
_cell.angle_gamma   90.00
#
_symmetry.space_group_name_H-M   'P 1'
#
loop_
_entity.id
_entity.type
_entity.pdbx_description
1 polymer ?
#
loop_
_entity_poly.entity_id
_entity_poly.type
_entity_poly.pdbx_seq_one_letter_code
_entity_poly.pdbx_strand_id
1 'polypeptide(L)'
;KEELSEKYPERTIEIIDTNAVTSILGLLVKKAVQLHEEGKSLQEVTAWIEENKNNYHGRFLVNDLQWLRRGGRLSNASAIVGSLLSIKPLIAVDGEGKLVAYSKVRGHMKARKQLLEDIQKDMNDKTAEQEVAVIYSGEKEEGEMFLEELKKSFPQIDNVQLYRLGPVIMGHIGPG
;
A
#
# COMPACT_ATOMS: atom_id res chain seq x y z
N LYS A 1 -4.99 -2.48 -24.61
CA LYS A 1 -5.96 -3.56 -24.83
C LYS A 1 -6.21 -3.75 -26.34
N GLU A 2 -6.58 -2.70 -27.08
CA GLU A 2 -6.91 -2.73 -28.51
C GLU A 2 -5.85 -3.44 -29.35
N GLU A 3 -4.62 -2.99 -29.33
CA GLU A 3 -3.50 -3.59 -30.10
C GLU A 3 -3.32 -5.09 -29.85
N LEU A 4 -3.42 -5.51 -28.58
CA LEU A 4 -3.29 -6.92 -28.23
C LEU A 4 -4.52 -7.74 -28.64
N SER A 5 -5.70 -7.17 -28.59
CA SER A 5 -6.93 -7.83 -29.04
C SER A 5 -6.98 -8.01 -30.56
N GLU A 6 -6.40 -7.06 -31.31
CA GLU A 6 -6.23 -7.22 -32.76
C GLU A 6 -5.21 -8.31 -33.12
N LYS A 7 -4.11 -8.38 -32.35
CA LYS A 7 -3.04 -9.36 -32.57
C LYS A 7 -3.43 -10.79 -32.15
N TYR A 8 -4.30 -10.91 -31.14
CA TYR A 8 -4.73 -12.18 -30.54
C TYR A 8 -6.26 -12.23 -30.41
N PRO A 9 -7.00 -12.28 -31.55
CA PRO A 9 -8.46 -12.19 -31.54
C PRO A 9 -9.15 -13.38 -30.86
N GLU A 10 -8.44 -14.52 -30.71
CA GLU A 10 -8.93 -15.72 -30.01
C GLU A 10 -8.78 -15.61 -28.48
N ARG A 11 -8.14 -14.55 -27.98
CA ARG A 11 -7.92 -14.35 -26.54
C ARG A 11 -8.83 -13.27 -25.98
N THR A 12 -9.39 -13.52 -24.81
CA THR A 12 -10.04 -12.46 -24.02
C THR A 12 -9.00 -11.80 -23.15
N ILE A 13 -8.82 -10.48 -23.32
CA ILE A 13 -7.85 -9.68 -22.58
C ILE A 13 -8.59 -8.61 -21.80
N GLU A 14 -8.46 -8.62 -20.47
CA GLU A 14 -8.96 -7.57 -19.59
C GLU A 14 -7.78 -6.80 -18.99
N ILE A 15 -7.97 -5.49 -18.86
CA ILE A 15 -7.01 -4.57 -18.22
C ILE A 15 -7.72 -3.89 -17.06
N ILE A 16 -7.18 -4.03 -15.87
CA ILE A 16 -7.69 -3.40 -14.65
C ILE A 16 -6.69 -2.34 -14.21
N ASP A 17 -7.13 -1.10 -14.15
CA ASP A 17 -6.39 -0.06 -13.46
C ASP A 17 -6.66 -0.16 -11.96
N THR A 18 -5.67 -0.63 -11.23
CA THR A 18 -5.78 -0.84 -9.78
C THR A 18 -5.57 0.42 -8.96
N ASN A 19 -5.10 1.53 -9.57
CA ASN A 19 -4.67 2.74 -8.86
C ASN A 19 -3.63 2.44 -7.76
N ALA A 20 -2.90 1.33 -7.88
CA ALA A 20 -2.05 0.80 -6.81
C ALA A 20 -0.67 0.41 -7.32
N VAL A 21 0.28 0.43 -6.40
CA VAL A 21 1.66 -0.04 -6.62
C VAL A 21 2.10 -0.89 -5.43
N THR A 22 3.29 -1.48 -5.53
CA THR A 22 3.93 -2.25 -4.45
C THR A 22 3.07 -3.40 -3.91
N SER A 23 2.96 -3.53 -2.59
CA SER A 23 2.19 -4.61 -1.96
C SER A 23 0.70 -4.52 -2.21
N ILE A 24 0.12 -3.34 -2.37
CA ILE A 24 -1.31 -3.21 -2.66
C ILE A 24 -1.61 -3.93 -3.98
N LEU A 25 -0.84 -3.64 -5.03
CA LEU A 25 -0.95 -4.37 -6.29
C LEU A 25 -0.65 -5.86 -6.12
N GLY A 26 0.38 -6.20 -5.34
CA GLY A 26 0.75 -7.59 -5.06
C GLY A 26 -0.37 -8.38 -4.38
N LEU A 27 -1.05 -7.78 -3.41
CA LEU A 27 -2.18 -8.40 -2.71
C LEU A 27 -3.39 -8.58 -3.66
N LEU A 28 -3.67 -7.61 -4.52
CA LEU A 28 -4.73 -7.74 -5.54
C LEU A 28 -4.42 -8.87 -6.55
N VAL A 29 -3.17 -8.97 -7.01
CA VAL A 29 -2.74 -10.08 -7.88
C VAL A 29 -2.88 -11.42 -7.16
N LYS A 30 -2.45 -11.52 -5.90
CA LYS A 30 -2.61 -12.72 -5.09
C LYS A 30 -4.07 -13.12 -4.97
N LYS A 31 -4.97 -12.17 -4.72
CA LYS A 31 -6.41 -12.43 -4.66
C LYS A 31 -6.98 -12.88 -6.00
N ALA A 32 -6.52 -12.29 -7.10
CA ALA A 32 -6.93 -12.74 -8.45
C ALA A 32 -6.53 -14.20 -8.71
N VAL A 33 -5.31 -14.59 -8.32
CA VAL A 33 -4.84 -15.98 -8.42
C VAL A 33 -5.71 -16.90 -7.57
N GLN A 34 -5.98 -16.53 -6.32
CA GLN A 34 -6.83 -17.30 -5.41
C GLN A 34 -8.24 -17.54 -6.03
N LEU A 35 -8.88 -16.48 -6.52
CA LEU A 35 -10.20 -16.58 -7.15
C LEU A 35 -10.17 -17.50 -8.39
N HIS A 36 -9.10 -17.44 -9.17
CA HIS A 36 -8.92 -18.33 -10.31
C HIS A 36 -8.75 -19.80 -9.87
N GLU A 37 -7.99 -20.07 -8.81
CA GLU A 37 -7.82 -21.40 -8.24
C GLU A 37 -9.13 -21.95 -7.64
N GLU A 38 -10.01 -21.07 -7.16
CA GLU A 38 -11.38 -21.38 -6.73
C GLU A 38 -12.33 -21.66 -7.93
N GLY A 39 -11.82 -21.59 -9.18
CA GLY A 39 -12.59 -21.89 -10.40
C GLY A 39 -13.39 -20.69 -10.95
N LYS A 40 -13.13 -19.47 -10.49
CA LYS A 40 -13.78 -18.26 -11.01
C LYS A 40 -13.32 -17.97 -12.45
N SER A 41 -14.28 -17.56 -13.28
CA SER A 41 -14.03 -17.10 -14.64
C SER A 41 -13.23 -15.78 -14.67
N LEU A 42 -12.63 -15.44 -15.82
CA LEU A 42 -11.97 -14.16 -16.02
C LEU A 42 -12.89 -12.97 -15.69
N GLN A 43 -14.16 -13.05 -16.13
CA GLN A 43 -15.15 -11.99 -15.89
C GLN A 43 -15.46 -11.82 -14.41
N GLU A 44 -15.61 -12.94 -13.66
CA GLU A 44 -15.85 -12.89 -12.22
C GLU A 44 -14.65 -12.33 -11.46
N VAL A 45 -13.42 -12.72 -11.83
CA VAL A 45 -12.19 -12.20 -11.23
C VAL A 45 -12.07 -10.70 -11.50
N THR A 46 -12.27 -10.26 -12.75
CA THR A 46 -12.22 -8.85 -13.14
C THR A 46 -13.24 -8.02 -12.36
N ALA A 47 -14.49 -8.48 -12.32
CA ALA A 47 -15.57 -7.80 -11.59
C ALA A 47 -15.26 -7.68 -10.09
N TRP A 48 -14.78 -8.77 -9.49
CA TRP A 48 -14.39 -8.76 -8.07
C TRP A 48 -13.27 -7.74 -7.78
N ILE A 49 -12.22 -7.71 -8.61
CA ILE A 49 -11.10 -6.76 -8.42
C ILE A 49 -11.58 -5.31 -8.58
N GLU A 50 -12.37 -5.01 -9.62
CA GLU A 50 -12.90 -3.67 -9.84
C GLU A 50 -13.77 -3.18 -8.67
N GLU A 51 -14.59 -4.05 -8.10
CA GLU A 51 -15.44 -3.74 -6.95
C GLU A 51 -14.65 -3.55 -5.65
N ASN A 52 -13.55 -4.30 -5.48
CA ASN A 52 -12.85 -4.38 -4.19
C ASN A 52 -11.49 -3.67 -4.15
N LYS A 53 -10.94 -3.21 -5.27
CA LYS A 53 -9.60 -2.59 -5.31
C LYS A 53 -9.42 -1.42 -4.35
N ASN A 54 -10.47 -0.65 -4.07
CA ASN A 54 -10.43 0.48 -3.16
C ASN A 54 -10.51 0.08 -1.66
N ASN A 55 -10.73 -1.20 -1.37
CA ASN A 55 -10.67 -1.73 0.00
C ASN A 55 -9.23 -2.10 0.42
N TYR A 56 -8.25 -1.97 -0.49
CA TYR A 56 -6.84 -2.19 -0.22
C TYR A 56 -6.16 -0.86 0.11
N HIS A 57 -5.95 -0.61 1.39
CA HIS A 57 -5.42 0.64 1.88
C HIS A 57 -3.88 0.63 1.95
N GLY A 58 -3.24 1.68 1.46
CA GLY A 58 -1.80 1.90 1.60
C GLY A 58 -1.50 3.10 2.47
N ARG A 59 -0.74 2.89 3.55
CA ARG A 59 -0.27 3.96 4.44
C ARG A 59 1.20 3.78 4.73
N PHE A 60 1.93 4.88 4.78
CA PHE A 60 3.35 4.82 5.08
C PHE A 60 3.85 6.12 5.72
N LEU A 61 4.96 6.02 6.40
CA LEU A 61 5.71 7.17 6.87
C LEU A 61 6.95 7.37 5.98
N VAL A 62 7.41 8.59 5.85
CA VAL A 62 8.67 8.90 5.19
C VAL A 62 9.59 9.62 6.14
N ASN A 63 10.89 9.33 6.05
CA ASN A 63 11.89 9.99 6.87
C ASN A 63 12.16 11.41 6.40
N ASP A 64 12.17 11.62 5.09
CA ASP A 64 12.44 12.92 4.47
C ASP A 64 11.55 13.14 3.23
N LEU A 65 10.67 14.12 3.31
CA LEU A 65 9.79 14.54 2.21
C LEU A 65 10.54 15.03 0.96
N GLN A 66 11.81 15.35 1.07
CA GLN A 66 12.61 15.80 -0.08
C GLN A 66 12.70 14.73 -1.18
N TRP A 67 12.66 13.45 -0.81
CA TRP A 67 12.63 12.35 -1.78
C TRP A 67 11.35 12.39 -2.62
N LEU A 68 10.18 12.47 -1.99
CA LEU A 68 8.90 12.61 -2.69
C LEU A 68 8.84 13.87 -3.55
N ARG A 69 9.39 14.98 -3.05
CA ARG A 69 9.46 16.25 -3.79
C ARG A 69 10.32 16.11 -5.03
N ARG A 70 11.54 15.59 -4.91
CA ARG A 70 12.46 15.37 -6.04
C ARG A 70 11.87 14.39 -7.05
N GLY A 71 11.16 13.36 -6.57
CA GLY A 71 10.47 12.37 -7.39
C GLY A 71 9.19 12.89 -8.07
N GLY A 72 8.76 14.13 -7.78
CA GLY A 72 7.52 14.71 -8.34
C GLY A 72 6.22 14.07 -7.82
N ARG A 73 6.26 13.35 -6.69
CA ARG A 73 5.11 12.67 -6.08
C ARG A 73 4.50 13.43 -4.89
N LEU A 74 4.84 14.71 -4.76
CA LEU A 74 4.41 15.56 -3.65
C LEU A 74 3.48 16.69 -4.12
N SER A 75 2.61 16.47 -5.08
CA SER A 75 1.79 17.54 -5.68
C SER A 75 0.87 18.27 -4.69
N ASN A 76 0.44 17.62 -3.60
CA ASN A 76 -0.46 18.22 -2.60
C ASN A 76 0.15 18.35 -1.20
N ALA A 77 1.38 17.93 -0.99
CA ALA A 77 2.03 18.00 0.32
C ALA A 77 2.90 19.26 0.51
N SER A 78 2.85 20.22 -0.41
CA SER A 78 3.56 21.51 -0.32
C SER A 78 3.15 22.33 0.92
N ALA A 79 1.96 22.14 1.47
CA ALA A 79 1.53 22.72 2.74
C ALA A 79 2.21 22.11 3.98
N ILE A 80 3.00 21.03 3.82
CA ILE A 80 3.62 20.29 4.92
C ILE A 80 5.10 20.67 5.12
N VAL A 81 5.69 21.38 4.16
CA VAL A 81 7.11 21.77 4.18
C VAL A 81 7.33 22.96 5.13
N GLY A 82 7.23 22.69 6.40
CA GLY A 82 7.79 23.55 7.45
C GLY A 82 8.98 22.83 8.07
N SER A 83 10.10 23.50 8.20
CA SER A 83 11.42 23.03 8.66
C SER A 83 11.44 22.61 10.16
N LEU A 84 10.58 21.70 10.59
CA LEU A 84 10.65 21.16 11.93
C LEU A 84 11.33 19.80 11.91
N LEU A 85 12.61 19.81 12.27
CA LEU A 85 13.42 18.63 12.60
C LEU A 85 12.61 17.72 13.53
N SER A 86 12.27 16.52 13.10
CA SER A 86 11.53 15.47 13.83
C SER A 86 10.04 15.30 13.50
N ILE A 87 9.44 16.10 12.61
CA ILE A 87 8.08 15.80 12.14
C ILE A 87 8.14 14.68 11.07
N LYS A 88 7.34 13.66 11.30
CA LYS A 88 7.15 12.54 10.38
C LYS A 88 5.77 12.67 9.73
N PRO A 89 5.70 12.92 8.43
CA PRO A 89 4.44 12.91 7.72
C PRO A 89 3.97 11.47 7.51
N LEU A 90 2.69 11.25 7.67
CA LEU A 90 2.01 10.03 7.29
C LEU A 90 1.30 10.26 5.96
N ILE A 91 1.57 9.37 5.04
CA ILE A 91 1.08 9.42 3.67
C ILE A 91 0.11 8.26 3.46
N ALA A 92 -0.99 8.53 2.77
CA ALA A 92 -1.92 7.51 2.29
C ALA A 92 -1.95 7.51 0.76
N VAL A 93 -2.31 6.36 0.20
CA VAL A 93 -2.72 6.25 -1.20
C VAL A 93 -4.23 6.43 -1.25
N ASP A 94 -4.73 7.40 -1.99
CA ASP A 94 -6.17 7.63 -2.15
C ASP A 94 -6.79 6.72 -3.23
N GLY A 95 -8.12 6.80 -3.38
CA GLY A 95 -8.85 5.98 -4.35
C GLY A 95 -8.50 6.25 -5.83
N GLU A 96 -7.75 7.33 -6.10
CA GLU A 96 -7.24 7.67 -7.44
C GLU A 96 -5.74 7.28 -7.60
N GLY A 97 -5.14 6.61 -6.61
CA GLY A 97 -3.72 6.22 -6.61
C GLY A 97 -2.76 7.38 -6.31
N LYS A 98 -3.27 8.52 -5.83
CA LYS A 98 -2.45 9.68 -5.49
C LYS A 98 -1.94 9.61 -4.06
N LEU A 99 -0.75 10.15 -3.84
CA LEU A 99 -0.16 10.25 -2.52
C LEU A 99 -0.69 11.48 -1.79
N VAL A 100 -1.35 11.27 -0.65
CA VAL A 100 -1.94 12.32 0.17
C VAL A 100 -1.32 12.27 1.57
N ALA A 101 -0.72 13.38 1.98
CA ALA A 101 -0.27 13.51 3.36
C ALA A 101 -1.47 13.85 4.25
N TYR A 102 -1.85 12.91 5.11
CA TYR A 102 -3.06 13.01 5.92
C TYR A 102 -2.79 13.33 7.39
N SER A 103 -1.56 13.13 7.88
CA SER A 103 -1.19 13.43 9.25
C SER A 103 0.27 13.85 9.39
N LYS A 104 0.58 14.55 10.50
CA LYS A 104 1.93 14.98 10.90
C LYS A 104 2.16 14.58 12.34
N VAL A 105 3.13 13.74 12.58
CA VAL A 105 3.43 13.24 13.92
C VAL A 105 4.87 13.55 14.31
N ARG A 106 5.11 13.89 15.53
CA ARG A 106 6.46 14.16 16.03
C ARG A 106 7.12 12.88 16.54
N GLY A 107 8.16 12.44 15.84
CA GLY A 107 8.98 11.27 16.18
C GLY A 107 8.44 9.94 15.65
N HIS A 108 9.36 8.99 15.43
CA HIS A 108 9.06 7.68 14.82
C HIS A 108 8.09 6.83 15.62
N MET A 109 8.27 6.75 16.94
CA MET A 109 7.40 5.93 17.81
C MET A 109 5.93 6.35 17.73
N LYS A 110 5.67 7.67 17.76
CA LYS A 110 4.30 8.20 17.65
C LYS A 110 3.74 7.97 16.24
N ALA A 111 4.58 8.06 15.21
CA ALA A 111 4.15 7.80 13.83
C ALA A 111 3.77 6.33 13.63
N ARG A 112 4.55 5.38 14.14
CA ARG A 112 4.20 3.95 14.11
C ARG A 112 2.90 3.65 14.88
N LYS A 113 2.76 4.24 16.08
CA LYS A 113 1.53 4.09 16.86
C LYS A 113 0.30 4.60 16.08
N GLN A 114 0.41 5.75 15.42
CA GLN A 114 -0.66 6.30 14.60
C GLN A 114 -0.99 5.36 13.42
N LEU A 115 0.01 4.76 12.77
CA LEU A 115 -0.24 3.77 11.71
C LEU A 115 -1.02 2.56 12.22
N LEU A 116 -0.70 2.04 13.41
CA LEU A 116 -1.46 0.94 14.02
C LEU A 116 -2.92 1.34 14.34
N GLU A 117 -3.13 2.55 14.87
CA GLU A 117 -4.46 3.10 15.11
C GLU A 117 -5.27 3.28 13.80
N ASP A 118 -4.60 3.66 12.72
CA ASP A 118 -5.24 3.83 11.42
C ASP A 118 -5.57 2.48 10.77
N ILE A 119 -4.69 1.47 10.91
CA ILE A 119 -4.98 0.08 10.52
C ILE A 119 -6.23 -0.42 11.25
N GLN A 120 -6.33 -0.19 12.56
CA GLN A 120 -7.52 -0.58 13.34
C GLN A 120 -8.81 0.05 12.81
N LYS A 121 -8.76 1.30 12.38
CA LYS A 121 -9.92 1.98 11.78
C LYS A 121 -10.31 1.42 10.42
N ASP A 122 -9.31 1.04 9.61
CA ASP A 122 -9.54 0.51 8.27
C ASP A 122 -10.10 -0.93 8.31
N MET A 123 -9.86 -1.67 9.39
CA MET A 123 -10.27 -3.08 9.53
C MET A 123 -11.77 -3.32 9.75
N ASN A 124 -12.56 -2.30 10.11
CA ASN A 124 -14.04 -2.32 10.16
C ASN A 124 -14.66 -3.63 10.68
N ASP A 125 -14.24 -4.16 11.81
CA ASP A 125 -14.73 -5.38 12.46
C ASP A 125 -14.58 -6.70 11.66
N LYS A 126 -14.09 -6.67 10.41
CA LYS A 126 -13.83 -7.86 9.57
C LYS A 126 -12.41 -8.37 9.75
N THR A 127 -12.02 -8.68 10.97
CA THR A 127 -10.61 -8.98 11.29
C THR A 127 -10.13 -10.36 10.81
N ALA A 128 -11.02 -11.32 10.68
CA ALA A 128 -10.67 -12.71 10.36
C ALA A 128 -10.16 -12.93 8.92
N GLU A 129 -10.53 -12.07 7.99
CA GLU A 129 -10.14 -12.19 6.57
C GLU A 129 -9.14 -11.12 6.13
N GLN A 130 -8.53 -10.41 7.07
CA GLN A 130 -7.59 -9.34 6.75
C GLN A 130 -6.20 -9.88 6.38
N GLU A 131 -5.61 -9.29 5.38
CA GLU A 131 -4.22 -9.53 4.99
C GLU A 131 -3.43 -8.23 5.10
N VAL A 132 -2.27 -8.26 5.74
CA VAL A 132 -1.44 -7.07 5.93
C VAL A 132 -0.03 -7.32 5.39
N ALA A 133 0.45 -6.41 4.56
CA ALA A 133 1.83 -6.39 4.10
C ALA A 133 2.57 -5.21 4.74
N VAL A 134 3.59 -5.51 5.51
CA VAL A 134 4.56 -4.52 6.00
C VAL A 134 5.67 -4.38 4.96
N ILE A 135 6.02 -3.15 4.60
CA ILE A 135 7.10 -2.87 3.64
C ILE A 135 8.11 -1.95 4.29
N TYR A 136 9.39 -2.27 4.14
CA TYR A 136 10.49 -1.42 4.57
C TYR A 136 11.36 -1.00 3.38
N SER A 137 11.93 0.20 3.44
CA SER A 137 12.85 0.72 2.41
C SER A 137 14.24 1.08 2.96
N GLY A 138 14.40 1.04 4.27
CA GLY A 138 15.66 1.23 4.98
C GLY A 138 16.20 -0.06 5.55
N GLU A 139 16.55 -0.02 6.83
CA GLU A 139 17.04 -1.18 7.57
C GLU A 139 15.92 -2.20 7.83
N LYS A 140 16.23 -3.48 7.62
CA LYS A 140 15.27 -4.58 7.78
C LYS A 140 14.71 -4.65 9.20
N GLU A 141 15.55 -4.34 10.15
CA GLU A 141 15.25 -4.34 11.58
C GLU A 141 14.10 -3.40 11.94
N GLU A 142 14.00 -2.25 11.28
CA GLU A 142 12.87 -1.32 11.47
C GLU A 142 11.55 -1.93 10.98
N GLY A 143 11.58 -2.62 9.84
CA GLY A 143 10.44 -3.36 9.32
C GLY A 143 10.03 -4.52 10.22
N GLU A 144 11.01 -5.29 10.73
CA GLU A 144 10.78 -6.38 11.68
C GLU A 144 10.19 -5.88 13.00
N MET A 145 10.68 -4.77 13.53
CA MET A 145 10.12 -4.13 14.74
C MET A 145 8.65 -3.74 14.54
N PHE A 146 8.32 -3.12 13.42
CA PHE A 146 6.94 -2.74 13.13
C PHE A 146 6.04 -3.97 12.91
N LEU A 147 6.54 -5.00 12.24
CA LEU A 147 5.85 -6.28 12.08
C LEU A 147 5.48 -6.90 13.45
N GLU A 148 6.42 -6.92 14.39
CA GLU A 148 6.18 -7.44 15.74
C GLU A 148 5.17 -6.57 16.54
N GLU A 149 5.25 -5.24 16.42
CA GLU A 149 4.27 -4.32 17.01
C GLU A 149 2.87 -4.59 16.44
N LEU A 150 2.77 -4.81 15.13
CA LEU A 150 1.52 -5.10 14.43
C LEU A 150 0.92 -6.44 14.89
N LYS A 151 1.70 -7.51 14.90
CA LYS A 151 1.26 -8.84 15.38
C LYS A 151 0.78 -8.83 16.83
N LYS A 152 1.45 -8.04 17.69
CA LYS A 152 1.01 -7.86 19.08
C LYS A 152 -0.30 -7.10 19.19
N SER A 153 -0.49 -6.09 18.34
CA SER A 153 -1.70 -5.25 18.34
C SER A 153 -2.90 -5.97 17.73
N PHE A 154 -2.66 -6.87 16.78
CA PHE A 154 -3.68 -7.57 16.00
C PHE A 154 -3.41 -9.08 15.92
N PRO A 155 -3.46 -9.81 17.06
CA PRO A 155 -3.14 -11.23 17.10
C PRO A 155 -4.12 -12.09 16.27
N GLN A 156 -5.26 -11.55 15.89
CA GLN A 156 -6.27 -12.20 15.03
C GLN A 156 -5.94 -12.15 13.54
N ILE A 157 -4.92 -11.39 13.12
CA ILE A 157 -4.49 -11.34 11.72
C ILE A 157 -3.39 -12.40 11.52
N ASP A 158 -3.75 -13.52 10.91
CA ASP A 158 -2.81 -14.61 10.66
C ASP A 158 -1.85 -14.32 9.50
N ASN A 159 -2.30 -13.58 8.52
CA ASN A 159 -1.54 -13.33 7.28
C ASN A 159 -0.88 -11.95 7.28
N VAL A 160 0.22 -11.84 7.99
CA VAL A 160 1.07 -10.63 8.01
C VAL A 160 2.43 -10.96 7.41
N GLN A 161 2.81 -10.24 6.37
CA GLN A 161 4.05 -10.49 5.63
C GLN A 161 4.96 -9.26 5.63
N LEU A 162 6.27 -9.48 5.59
CA LEU A 162 7.29 -8.44 5.52
C LEU A 162 7.97 -8.46 4.14
N TYR A 163 7.98 -7.33 3.47
CA TYR A 163 8.61 -7.18 2.16
C TYR A 163 9.62 -6.02 2.15
N ARG A 164 10.66 -6.19 1.34
CA ARG A 164 11.56 -5.09 1.00
C ARG A 164 10.99 -4.31 -0.19
N LEU A 165 10.99 -2.98 -0.10
CA LEU A 165 10.56 -2.12 -1.20
C LEU A 165 11.51 -2.25 -2.40
N GLY A 166 10.94 -2.33 -3.59
CA GLY A 166 11.71 -2.36 -4.82
C GLY A 166 12.45 -1.03 -5.11
N PRO A 167 13.60 -1.07 -5.81
CA PRO A 167 14.48 0.09 -5.97
C PRO A 167 13.83 1.26 -6.71
N VAL A 168 12.90 1.00 -7.62
CA VAL A 168 12.21 2.06 -8.38
C VAL A 168 11.39 2.95 -7.45
N ILE A 169 10.55 2.35 -6.62
CA ILE A 169 9.73 3.12 -5.68
C ILE A 169 10.58 3.70 -4.56
N MET A 170 11.62 2.99 -4.10
CA MET A 170 12.59 3.49 -3.12
C MET A 170 13.26 4.78 -3.61
N GLY A 171 13.60 4.89 -4.90
CA GLY A 171 14.16 6.10 -5.50
C GLY A 171 13.23 7.32 -5.40
N HIS A 172 11.91 7.12 -5.23
CA HIS A 172 10.94 8.20 -5.06
C HIS A 172 10.65 8.56 -3.61
N ILE A 173 10.64 7.58 -2.70
CA ILE A 173 10.25 7.82 -1.31
C ILE A 173 11.45 7.89 -0.35
N GLY A 174 12.61 7.42 -0.77
CA GLY A 174 13.83 7.35 0.04
C GLY A 174 13.84 6.17 1.02
N PRO A 175 14.93 6.05 1.79
CA PRO A 175 15.04 5.06 2.86
C PRO A 175 14.16 5.47 4.05
N GLY A 176 13.55 4.46 4.72
CA GLY A 176 12.71 4.66 5.91
C GLY A 176 11.73 3.55 6.18
#